data_19bda59e45e257dc3fcbdaefcde636b8
#
_entry.id   19bda59e45e257dc3fcbdaefcde636b8
#
_cell.length_a   1.000
_cell.length_b   1.000
_cell.length_c   1.000
_cell.angle_alpha   90.00
_cell.angle_beta   90.00
_cell.angle_gamma   90.00
#
_symmetry.space_group_name_H-M   'P 1'
#
loop_
_entity.id
_entity.type
_entity.pdbx_description
1 polymer ?
#
loop_
_entity_poly.entity_id
_entity_poly.type
_entity_poly.pdbx_seq_one_letter_code
_entity_poly.pdbx_strand_id
1 'polypeptide(L)'
;MQDAKEEVRARLNIEDVIGEYVQLKRAGRNFKGLSPFSGEKTASFFVSPEKHIWHDFSSAKGGDVFSFIMEVEGVDFRQALELLARRAG
;
A
#
# COMPACT_ATOMS: atom_id res chain seq x y z
N MET A 1 -1.49 -25.19 2.11
CA MET A 1 -1.01 -24.44 3.27
C MET A 1 -0.72 -23.01 2.87
N GLN A 2 -1.31 -22.04 3.57
CA GLN A 2 -1.04 -20.63 3.31
C GLN A 2 0.27 -20.25 3.99
N ASP A 3 1.08 -19.46 3.32
CA ASP A 3 2.28 -18.92 3.95
C ASP A 3 1.93 -17.65 4.76
N ALA A 4 2.89 -17.15 5.53
CA ALA A 4 2.67 -16.00 6.40
C ALA A 4 2.25 -14.76 5.61
N LYS A 5 2.79 -14.57 4.42
CA LYS A 5 2.47 -13.45 3.56
C LYS A 5 0.99 -13.43 3.18
N GLU A 6 0.47 -14.56 2.72
CA GLU A 6 -0.92 -14.66 2.31
C GLU A 6 -1.87 -14.46 3.49
N GLU A 7 -1.52 -15.02 4.65
CA GLU A 7 -2.34 -14.90 5.83
C GLU A 7 -2.41 -13.45 6.33
N VAL A 8 -1.28 -12.78 6.38
CA VAL A 8 -1.24 -11.37 6.78
C VAL A 8 -2.02 -10.50 5.80
N ARG A 9 -1.81 -10.73 4.51
CA ARG A 9 -2.50 -9.98 3.47
C ARG A 9 -4.01 -10.13 3.56
N ALA A 10 -4.49 -11.34 3.86
CA ALA A 10 -5.92 -11.61 3.95
C ALA A 10 -6.59 -10.88 5.12
N ARG A 11 -5.83 -10.49 6.13
CA ARG A 11 -6.34 -9.80 7.32
C ARG A 11 -6.25 -8.28 7.23
N LEU A 12 -5.72 -7.76 6.13
CA LEU A 12 -5.51 -6.33 5.97
C LEU A 12 -6.34 -5.79 4.82
N ASN A 13 -6.74 -4.53 4.97
CA ASN A 13 -7.30 -3.76 3.87
C ASN A 13 -6.21 -2.81 3.42
N ILE A 14 -5.77 -2.93 2.17
CA ILE A 14 -4.65 -2.14 1.66
C ILE A 14 -4.93 -0.64 1.77
N GLU A 15 -6.19 -0.22 1.56
CA GLU A 15 -6.54 1.19 1.66
C GLU A 15 -6.40 1.73 3.07
N ASP A 16 -6.62 0.89 4.09
CA ASP A 16 -6.45 1.31 5.49
C ASP A 16 -4.98 1.47 5.84
N VAL A 17 -4.15 0.54 5.38
CA VAL A 17 -2.71 0.61 5.64
C VAL A 17 -2.11 1.83 4.95
N ILE A 18 -2.36 1.98 3.67
CA ILE A 18 -1.82 3.10 2.90
C ILE A 18 -2.40 4.44 3.37
N GLY A 19 -3.65 4.44 3.81
CA GLY A 19 -4.31 5.63 4.32
C GLY A 19 -3.62 6.26 5.54
N GLU A 20 -2.76 5.52 6.23
CA GLU A 20 -1.98 6.06 7.33
C GLU A 20 -0.80 6.89 6.86
N TYR A 21 -0.37 6.70 5.62
CA TYR A 21 0.77 7.41 5.04
C TYR A 21 0.34 8.45 4.01
N VAL A 22 -0.77 8.21 3.34
CA VAL A 22 -1.25 9.03 2.23
C VAL A 22 -2.70 9.36 2.49
N GLN A 23 -3.06 10.64 2.36
CA GLN A 23 -4.46 11.01 2.47
C GLN A 23 -5.18 10.59 1.20
N LEU A 24 -6.02 9.57 1.31
CA LEU A 24 -6.72 8.99 0.19
C LEU A 24 -8.15 9.52 0.09
N LYS A 25 -8.61 9.72 -1.14
CA LYS A 25 -9.98 10.10 -1.44
C LYS A 25 -10.60 9.06 -2.35
N ARG A 26 -11.87 8.79 -2.15
CA ARG A 26 -12.59 7.82 -2.96
C ARG A 26 -12.68 8.30 -4.40
N ALA A 27 -12.40 7.39 -5.35
CA ALA A 27 -12.48 7.66 -6.78
C ALA A 27 -13.11 6.43 -7.44
N GLY A 28 -14.44 6.38 -7.47
CA GLY A 28 -15.15 5.20 -7.93
C GLY A 28 -14.90 4.02 -7.00
N ARG A 29 -14.40 2.92 -7.54
CA ARG A 29 -14.07 1.73 -6.75
C ARG A 29 -12.68 1.78 -6.15
N ASN A 30 -11.91 2.79 -6.53
CA ASN A 30 -10.54 2.93 -6.07
C ASN A 30 -10.40 4.13 -5.14
N PHE A 31 -9.17 4.35 -4.68
CA PHE A 31 -8.81 5.56 -3.94
C PHE A 31 -7.66 6.24 -4.67
N LYS A 32 -7.55 7.54 -4.50
CA LYS A 32 -6.46 8.32 -5.09
C LYS A 32 -5.92 9.32 -4.09
N GLY A 33 -4.68 9.73 -4.29
CA GLY A 33 -4.03 10.71 -3.44
C GLY A 33 -2.74 11.22 -4.05
N LEU A 34 -2.05 12.06 -3.29
CA LEU A 34 -0.74 12.55 -3.68
C LEU A 34 0.31 11.48 -3.44
N SER A 35 1.26 11.36 -4.36
CA SER A 35 2.31 10.38 -4.22
C SER A 35 3.21 10.66 -3.01
N PRO A 36 3.48 9.66 -2.15
CA PRO A 36 4.48 9.81 -1.10
C PRO A 36 5.92 9.68 -1.62
N PHE A 37 6.08 9.35 -2.91
CA PHE A 37 7.38 9.06 -3.50
C PHE A 37 7.90 10.19 -4.41
N SER A 38 7.08 11.20 -4.66
CA SER A 38 7.47 12.33 -5.50
C SER A 38 6.96 13.62 -4.88
N GLY A 39 7.52 14.75 -5.31
CA GLY A 39 7.09 16.05 -4.83
C GLY A 39 5.95 16.65 -5.64
N GLU A 40 5.35 15.90 -6.53
CA GLU A 40 4.28 16.41 -7.36
C GLU A 40 2.99 16.60 -6.58
N LYS A 41 2.25 17.64 -6.91
CA LYS A 41 1.00 17.98 -6.20
C LYS A 41 -0.25 17.53 -6.91
N THR A 42 -0.11 16.68 -7.93
CA THR A 42 -1.24 16.10 -8.64
C THR A 42 -1.56 14.72 -8.08
N ALA A 43 -2.84 14.36 -8.08
CA ALA A 43 -3.27 13.06 -7.55
C ALA A 43 -2.92 11.95 -8.54
N SER A 44 -1.71 11.44 -8.43
CA SER A 44 -1.16 10.40 -9.32
C SER A 44 -1.05 9.03 -8.65
N PHE A 45 -1.38 8.93 -7.36
CA PHE A 45 -1.27 7.70 -6.59
C PHE A 45 -2.65 7.06 -6.46
N PHE A 46 -2.74 5.78 -6.84
CA PHE A 46 -4.01 5.06 -6.84
C PHE A 46 -3.92 3.76 -6.06
N VAL A 47 -5.00 3.41 -5.38
CA VAL A 47 -5.11 2.17 -4.62
C VAL A 47 -6.37 1.44 -5.07
N SER A 48 -6.25 0.15 -5.36
CA SER A 48 -7.38 -0.71 -5.71
C SER A 48 -7.63 -1.69 -4.58
N PRO A 49 -8.67 -1.49 -3.76
CA PRO A 49 -9.00 -2.44 -2.68
C PRO A 49 -9.34 -3.83 -3.21
N GLU A 50 -10.06 -3.90 -4.32
CA GLU A 50 -10.47 -5.17 -4.91
C GLU A 50 -9.29 -6.03 -5.31
N LYS A 51 -8.28 -5.42 -5.92
CA LYS A 51 -7.11 -6.13 -6.42
C LYS A 51 -5.97 -6.19 -5.41
N HIS A 52 -6.10 -5.50 -4.27
CA HIS A 52 -5.04 -5.39 -3.27
C HIS A 52 -3.73 -4.88 -3.85
N ILE A 53 -3.82 -3.87 -4.71
CA ILE A 53 -2.64 -3.27 -5.34
C ILE A 53 -2.72 -1.75 -5.27
N TRP A 54 -1.55 -1.14 -5.45
CA TRP A 54 -1.43 0.31 -5.59
C TRP A 54 -0.55 0.61 -6.79
N HIS A 55 -0.69 1.82 -7.32
CA HIS A 55 0.14 2.28 -8.43
C HIS A 55 0.32 3.79 -8.35
N ASP A 56 1.56 4.24 -8.53
CA ASP A 56 1.90 5.65 -8.56
C ASP A 56 2.40 6.01 -9.94
N PHE A 57 1.61 6.77 -10.68
CA PHE A 57 1.94 7.15 -12.04
C PHE A 57 3.09 8.15 -12.10
N SER A 58 3.31 8.93 -11.04
CA SER A 58 4.39 9.93 -11.04
C SER A 58 5.77 9.32 -10.90
N SER A 59 5.89 8.20 -10.17
CA SER A 59 7.18 7.52 -9.96
C SER A 59 7.28 6.20 -10.71
N ALA A 60 6.18 5.77 -11.36
CA ALA A 60 6.08 4.48 -12.04
C ALA A 60 6.30 3.30 -11.09
N LYS A 61 6.00 3.47 -9.81
CA LYS A 61 6.07 2.40 -8.82
C LYS A 61 4.69 1.82 -8.59
N GLY A 62 4.65 0.55 -8.18
CA GLY A 62 3.40 -0.12 -7.86
C GLY A 62 3.66 -1.49 -7.25
N GLY A 63 2.61 -2.11 -6.74
CA GLY A 63 2.72 -3.43 -6.18
C GLY A 63 1.62 -3.72 -5.16
N ASP A 64 1.94 -4.56 -4.17
CA ASP A 64 1.03 -4.94 -3.11
C ASP A 64 1.32 -4.14 -1.83
N VAL A 65 0.65 -4.52 -0.74
CA VAL A 65 0.80 -3.82 0.54
C VAL A 65 2.22 -3.96 1.09
N PHE A 66 2.88 -5.09 0.84
CA PHE A 66 4.24 -5.30 1.33
C PHE A 66 5.23 -4.41 0.57
N SER A 67 5.09 -4.32 -0.74
CA SER A 67 5.97 -3.45 -1.53
C SER A 67 5.77 -1.99 -1.14
N PHE A 68 4.56 -1.58 -0.77
CA PHE A 68 4.31 -0.22 -0.31
C PHE A 68 5.09 0.09 0.96
N ILE A 69 5.04 -0.80 1.95
CA ILE A 69 5.78 -0.60 3.20
C ILE A 69 7.28 -0.60 2.95
N MET A 70 7.77 -1.49 2.09
CA MET A 70 9.19 -1.51 1.74
C MET A 70 9.64 -0.18 1.16
N GLU A 71 8.83 0.41 0.30
CA GLU A 71 9.17 1.68 -0.35
C GLU A 71 9.04 2.87 0.60
N VAL A 72 7.96 2.94 1.37
CA VAL A 72 7.69 4.12 2.19
C VAL A 72 8.51 4.13 3.47
N GLU A 73 8.83 2.97 4.05
CA GLU A 73 9.62 2.87 5.27
C GLU A 73 11.10 2.61 5.00
N GLY A 74 11.45 2.25 3.76
CA GLY A 74 12.83 1.94 3.42
C GLY A 74 13.32 0.66 4.08
N VAL A 75 12.48 -0.36 4.12
CA VAL A 75 12.80 -1.63 4.78
C VAL A 75 12.73 -2.77 3.76
N ASP A 76 13.26 -3.94 4.17
CA ASP A 76 13.19 -5.12 3.31
C ASP A 76 11.85 -5.85 3.51
N PHE A 77 11.65 -6.92 2.72
CA PHE A 77 10.40 -7.66 2.77
C PHE A 77 10.13 -8.26 4.15
N ARG A 78 11.15 -8.81 4.77
CA ARG A 78 10.99 -9.44 6.08
C ARG A 78 10.52 -8.45 7.13
N GLN A 79 11.13 -7.26 7.13
CA GLN A 79 10.73 -6.19 8.05
C GLN A 79 9.32 -5.70 7.74
N ALA A 80 8.98 -5.57 6.47
CA ALA A 80 7.64 -5.16 6.07
C ALA A 80 6.61 -6.20 6.52
N LEU A 81 6.92 -7.48 6.37
CA LEU A 81 6.05 -8.56 6.82
C LEU A 81 5.82 -8.50 8.33
N GLU A 82 6.88 -8.26 9.10
CA GLU A 82 6.76 -8.14 10.56
C GLU A 82 5.88 -6.97 10.97
N LEU A 83 6.07 -5.81 10.33
CA LEU A 83 5.27 -4.63 10.63
C LEU A 83 3.79 -4.88 10.34
N LEU A 84 3.49 -5.49 9.21
CA LEU A 84 2.11 -5.75 8.82
C LEU A 84 1.49 -6.89 9.61
N ALA A 85 2.29 -7.87 10.03
CA ALA A 85 1.80 -8.95 10.89
C ALA A 85 1.35 -8.42 12.24
N ARG A 86 2.08 -7.49 12.82
CA ARG A 86 1.69 -6.83 14.07
C ARG A 86 0.39 -6.07 13.92
N ARG A 87 0.24 -5.38 12.79
CA ARG A 87 -0.96 -4.62 12.50
C ARG A 87 -2.18 -5.54 12.32
N ALA A 88 -1.97 -6.68 11.73
CA ALA A 88 -3.05 -7.63 11.47
C ALA A 88 -3.53 -8.35 12.75
N GLY A 89 -2.76 -8.28 13.79
CA GLY A 89 -3.07 -8.93 15.06
C GLY A 89 -2.61 -10.37 15.07
#